data_3ebf38c63ad7d20f7f3e5d5568edc616
#
_entry.id   3ebf38c63ad7d20f7f3e5d5568edc616
#
_cell.length_a   1.000
_cell.length_b   1.000
_cell.length_c   1.000
_cell.angle_alpha   90.00
_cell.angle_beta   90.00
_cell.angle_gamma   90.00
#
_symmetry.space_group_name_H-M   'P 1'
#
loop_
_entity.id
_entity.type
_entity.pdbx_description
1 polymer ?
#
loop_
_entity_poly.entity_id
_entity_poly.type
_entity_poly.pdbx_seq_one_letter_code
_entity_poly.pdbx_strand_id
1 'polypeptide(L)'
;MSESNKAFFDRANAHIHLANDHNKDPQVQAGEVSASFMWALARYNAWFGASGFNSAEEMTSRKEEMMEYYIDEYRKMLEANMKDYIDNFDGYMKRQG
;
A
#
# COMPACT_ATOMS: atom_id res chain seq x y z
N MET A 1 20.54 0.11 -10.14
CA MET A 1 19.60 -0.50 -9.21
C MET A 1 19.32 0.35 -7.99
N SER A 2 20.36 0.92 -7.38
CA SER A 2 20.13 1.73 -6.18
C SER A 2 19.23 2.92 -6.47
N GLU A 3 19.38 3.51 -7.65
CA GLU A 3 18.55 4.65 -8.00
C GLU A 3 17.09 4.27 -8.17
N SER A 4 16.83 3.09 -8.78
CA SER A 4 15.47 2.56 -8.89
C SER A 4 14.86 2.32 -7.53
N ASN A 5 15.66 1.74 -6.61
CA ASN A 5 15.17 1.49 -5.27
C ASN A 5 14.88 2.78 -4.53
N LYS A 6 15.75 3.77 -4.69
CA LYS A 6 15.53 5.05 -4.07
C LYS A 6 14.25 5.70 -4.57
N ALA A 7 14.04 5.70 -5.87
CA ALA A 7 12.84 6.29 -6.44
C ALA A 7 11.58 5.57 -5.97
N PHE A 8 11.66 4.25 -5.88
CA PHE A 8 10.54 3.46 -5.38
C PHE A 8 10.17 3.87 -3.97
N PHE A 9 11.17 3.94 -3.09
CA PHE A 9 10.89 4.28 -1.70
C PHE A 9 10.53 5.75 -1.52
N ASP A 10 11.06 6.63 -2.36
CA ASP A 10 10.64 8.03 -2.32
C ASP A 10 9.14 8.15 -2.62
N ARG A 11 8.66 7.39 -3.62
CA ARG A 11 7.22 7.41 -3.92
C ARG A 11 6.41 6.78 -2.80
N ALA A 12 6.88 5.66 -2.25
CA ALA A 12 6.17 5.02 -1.14
C ALA A 12 6.07 5.97 0.05
N ASN A 13 7.17 6.66 0.35
CA ASN A 13 7.18 7.60 1.47
C ASN A 13 6.27 8.79 1.21
N ALA A 14 6.13 9.22 -0.04
CA ALA A 14 5.21 10.31 -0.35
C ALA A 14 3.77 9.92 -0.02
N HIS A 15 3.39 8.69 -0.32
CA HIS A 15 2.06 8.21 0.03
C HIS A 15 1.88 8.14 1.55
N ILE A 16 2.92 7.70 2.26
CA ILE A 16 2.87 7.62 3.71
C ILE A 16 2.76 9.02 4.32
N HIS A 17 3.48 9.98 3.76
CA HIS A 17 3.39 11.37 4.23
C HIS A 17 1.96 11.90 4.11
N LEU A 18 1.29 11.61 3.03
CA LEU A 18 -0.09 12.03 2.87
C LEU A 18 -0.99 11.39 3.92
N ALA A 19 -0.79 10.11 4.17
CA ALA A 19 -1.55 9.43 5.21
C ALA A 19 -1.30 10.05 6.58
N ASN A 20 -0.04 10.40 6.86
CA ASN A 20 0.30 11.05 8.11
C ASN A 20 -0.35 12.42 8.23
N ASP A 21 -0.46 13.14 7.13
CA ASP A 21 -1.16 14.42 7.14
C ASP A 21 -2.63 14.25 7.50
N HIS A 22 -3.25 13.20 6.98
CA HIS A 22 -4.65 12.91 7.34
C HIS A 22 -4.79 12.62 8.84
N ASN A 23 -3.79 11.98 9.42
CA ASN A 23 -3.81 11.65 10.85
C ASN A 23 -3.71 12.88 11.72
N LYS A 24 -3.31 14.02 11.18
CA LYS A 24 -3.22 15.25 11.98
C LYS A 24 -4.57 15.85 12.30
N ASP A 25 -5.61 15.46 11.58
CA ASP A 25 -6.96 15.95 11.85
C ASP A 25 -7.44 15.25 13.12
N PRO A 26 -7.77 16.02 14.18
CA PRO A 26 -8.17 15.40 15.45
C PRO A 26 -9.47 14.62 15.38
N GLN A 27 -10.25 14.80 14.32
CA GLN A 27 -11.52 14.10 14.19
C GLN A 27 -11.37 12.78 13.42
N VAL A 28 -10.18 12.49 12.93
CA VAL A 28 -9.94 11.30 12.12
C VAL A 28 -9.13 10.29 12.92
N GLN A 29 -9.57 9.04 12.90
CA GLN A 29 -8.84 7.99 13.59
C GLN A 29 -7.89 7.30 12.63
N ALA A 30 -6.77 6.81 13.16
CA ALA A 30 -5.75 6.17 12.34
C ALA A 30 -6.30 4.97 11.56
N GLY A 31 -7.27 4.25 12.14
CA GLY A 31 -7.89 3.14 11.44
C GLY A 31 -8.65 3.57 10.20
N GLU A 32 -9.25 4.76 10.25
CA GLU A 32 -9.95 5.29 9.09
C GLU A 32 -8.98 5.64 7.97
N VAL A 33 -7.83 6.20 8.33
CA VAL A 33 -6.81 6.51 7.33
C VAL A 33 -6.27 5.24 6.72
N SER A 34 -6.02 4.23 7.54
CA SER A 34 -5.54 2.94 7.07
C SER A 34 -6.52 2.33 6.06
N ALA A 35 -7.80 2.35 6.37
CA ALA A 35 -8.81 1.76 5.49
C ALA A 35 -8.92 2.52 4.18
N SER A 36 -8.91 3.85 4.22
CA SER A 36 -9.02 4.62 2.99
C SER A 36 -7.77 4.50 2.13
N PHE A 37 -6.62 4.34 2.76
CA PHE A 37 -5.37 4.11 2.06
C PHE A 37 -5.45 2.79 1.28
N MET A 38 -5.97 1.75 1.94
CA MET A 38 -6.15 0.46 1.28
C MET A 38 -7.10 0.57 0.09
N TRP A 39 -8.20 1.29 0.26
CA TRP A 39 -9.16 1.42 -0.83
C TRP A 39 -8.54 2.17 -2.01
N ALA A 40 -7.78 3.23 -1.72
CA ALA A 40 -7.12 4.00 -2.78
C ALA A 40 -6.12 3.13 -3.55
N LEU A 41 -5.38 2.29 -2.82
CA LEU A 41 -4.45 1.37 -3.46
C LEU A 41 -5.18 0.41 -4.39
N ALA A 42 -6.27 -0.17 -3.90
CA ALA A 42 -7.03 -1.12 -4.70
C ALA A 42 -7.60 -0.45 -5.94
N ARG A 43 -8.09 0.77 -5.79
CA ARG A 43 -8.63 1.51 -6.93
C ARG A 43 -7.56 1.80 -7.97
N TYR A 44 -6.39 2.22 -7.51
CA TYR A 44 -5.31 2.53 -8.43
C TYR A 44 -4.83 1.26 -9.16
N ASN A 45 -4.70 0.17 -8.42
CA ASN A 45 -4.28 -1.09 -9.02
C ASN A 45 -5.28 -1.58 -10.06
N ALA A 46 -6.58 -1.39 -9.77
CA ALA A 46 -7.62 -1.79 -10.73
C ALA A 46 -7.54 -0.94 -12.00
N TRP A 47 -7.31 0.36 -11.83
CA TRP A 47 -7.16 1.25 -12.97
C TRP A 47 -5.96 0.85 -13.82
N PHE A 48 -4.84 0.62 -13.18
CA PHE A 48 -3.63 0.24 -13.90
C PHE A 48 -3.85 -1.07 -14.65
N GLY A 49 -4.50 -2.05 -13.99
CA GLY A 49 -4.81 -3.32 -14.64
C GLY A 49 -5.72 -3.12 -15.84
N ALA A 50 -6.77 -2.31 -15.66
CA ALA A 50 -7.72 -2.09 -16.74
C ALA A 50 -7.07 -1.46 -17.96
N SER A 51 -6.06 -0.61 -17.73
CA SER A 51 -5.40 0.08 -18.83
C SER A 51 -4.66 -0.86 -19.78
N GLY A 52 -4.43 -2.09 -19.36
CA GLY A 52 -3.75 -3.07 -20.20
C GLY A 52 -4.67 -3.93 -21.04
N PHE A 53 -6.00 -3.73 -20.94
CA PHE A 53 -6.96 -4.55 -21.67
C PHE A 53 -7.75 -3.72 -22.66
N ASN A 54 -8.25 -4.41 -23.70
CA ASN A 54 -9.01 -3.74 -24.74
C ASN A 54 -10.52 -3.79 -24.54
N SER A 55 -10.98 -4.60 -23.59
CA SER A 55 -12.42 -4.76 -23.36
C SER A 55 -12.67 -5.27 -21.94
N ALA A 56 -13.89 -5.03 -21.46
CA ALA A 56 -14.31 -5.56 -20.17
C ALA A 56 -14.27 -7.08 -20.17
N GLU A 57 -14.59 -7.68 -21.32
CA GLU A 57 -14.59 -9.11 -21.45
C GLU A 57 -13.20 -9.70 -21.25
N GLU A 58 -12.24 -9.06 -21.91
CA GLU A 58 -10.84 -9.50 -21.78
C GLU A 58 -10.36 -9.37 -20.34
N MET A 59 -10.68 -8.25 -19.72
CA MET A 59 -10.28 -8.03 -18.34
C MET A 59 -10.93 -9.06 -17.40
N THR A 60 -12.20 -9.37 -17.65
CA THR A 60 -12.90 -10.36 -16.83
C THR A 60 -12.19 -11.71 -16.89
N SER A 61 -11.70 -12.09 -18.05
CA SER A 61 -11.06 -13.40 -18.21
C SER A 61 -9.74 -13.49 -17.44
N ARG A 62 -9.13 -12.36 -17.09
CA ARG A 62 -7.87 -12.36 -16.38
C ARG A 62 -8.01 -11.83 -14.94
N LYS A 63 -9.22 -11.59 -14.51
CA LYS A 63 -9.49 -10.97 -13.21
C LYS A 63 -8.87 -11.74 -12.05
N GLU A 64 -9.09 -13.06 -12.00
CA GLU A 64 -8.59 -13.84 -10.88
C GLU A 64 -7.09 -13.89 -10.83
N GLU A 65 -6.46 -13.99 -11.99
CA GLU A 65 -4.99 -13.96 -12.04
C GLU A 65 -4.44 -12.66 -11.49
N MET A 66 -5.05 -11.54 -11.89
CA MET A 66 -4.61 -10.24 -11.42
C MET A 66 -4.79 -10.10 -9.92
N MET A 67 -5.93 -10.55 -9.42
CA MET A 67 -6.19 -10.46 -8.00
C MET A 67 -5.18 -11.28 -7.21
N GLU A 68 -4.89 -12.49 -7.66
CA GLU A 68 -3.91 -13.32 -6.99
C GLU A 68 -2.53 -12.69 -6.97
N TYR A 69 -2.16 -12.06 -8.09
CA TYR A 69 -0.87 -11.38 -8.15
C TYR A 69 -0.79 -10.28 -7.10
N TYR A 70 -1.80 -9.42 -7.03
CA TYR A 70 -1.76 -8.31 -6.07
C TYR A 70 -1.83 -8.78 -4.64
N ILE A 71 -2.64 -9.79 -4.36
CA ILE A 71 -2.74 -10.32 -3.01
C ILE A 71 -1.42 -10.91 -2.56
N ASP A 72 -0.75 -11.66 -3.44
CA ASP A 72 0.54 -12.24 -3.10
C ASP A 72 1.60 -11.17 -2.88
N GLU A 73 1.63 -10.15 -3.74
CA GLU A 73 2.61 -9.08 -3.59
C GLU A 73 2.37 -8.29 -2.32
N TYR A 74 1.10 -7.99 -2.03
CA TYR A 74 0.78 -7.26 -0.82
C TYR A 74 1.14 -8.08 0.42
N ARG A 75 0.87 -9.38 0.40
CA ARG A 75 1.22 -10.24 1.54
C ARG A 75 2.71 -10.18 1.82
N LYS A 76 3.53 -10.26 0.78
CA LYS A 76 4.99 -10.20 0.96
C LYS A 76 5.42 -8.88 1.58
N MET A 77 4.86 -7.79 1.08
CA MET A 77 5.22 -6.48 1.60
C MET A 77 4.75 -6.29 3.04
N LEU A 78 3.55 -6.75 3.33
CA LEU A 78 3.02 -6.62 4.68
C LEU A 78 3.83 -7.48 5.65
N GLU A 79 4.18 -8.71 5.26
CA GLU A 79 4.99 -9.56 6.12
C GLU A 79 6.34 -8.95 6.41
N ALA A 80 6.97 -8.37 5.40
CA ALA A 80 8.27 -7.73 5.62
C ALA A 80 8.17 -6.57 6.59
N ASN A 81 7.11 -5.77 6.46
CA ASN A 81 6.91 -4.62 7.35
C ASN A 81 6.53 -5.06 8.76
N MET A 82 5.69 -6.09 8.87
CA MET A 82 5.36 -6.64 10.18
C MET A 82 6.61 -7.14 10.90
N LYS A 83 7.46 -7.86 10.18
CA LYS A 83 8.70 -8.35 10.77
C LYS A 83 9.57 -7.21 11.26
N ASP A 84 9.69 -6.16 10.46
CA ASP A 84 10.51 -5.02 10.84
C ASP A 84 9.98 -4.37 12.12
N TYR A 85 8.67 -4.16 12.20
CA TYR A 85 8.08 -3.54 13.40
C TYR A 85 8.16 -4.46 14.61
N ILE A 86 8.05 -5.76 14.43
CA ILE A 86 8.19 -6.70 15.53
C ILE A 86 9.63 -6.72 16.03
N ASP A 87 10.58 -6.84 15.12
CA ASP A 87 12.00 -6.93 15.49
C ASP A 87 12.50 -5.65 16.14
N ASN A 88 11.93 -4.52 15.79
CA ASN A 88 12.37 -3.22 16.28
C ASN A 88 11.27 -2.48 17.03
N PHE A 89 10.39 -3.23 17.65
CA PHE A 89 9.19 -2.66 18.24
C PHE A 89 9.48 -1.50 19.19
N ASP A 90 10.40 -1.71 20.11
CA ASP A 90 10.69 -0.69 21.10
C ASP A 90 11.26 0.57 20.45
N GLY A 91 12.09 0.39 19.44
CA GLY A 91 12.67 1.52 18.74
C GLY A 91 11.63 2.37 18.03
N TYR A 92 10.63 1.72 17.43
CA TYR A 92 9.60 2.45 16.68
C TYR A 92 8.49 3.00 17.59
N MET A 93 8.08 2.24 18.60
CA MET A 93 6.85 2.55 19.31
C MET A 93 7.03 3.10 20.70
N LYS A 94 8.14 2.77 21.34
CA LYS A 94 8.30 3.07 22.76
C LYS A 94 8.38 4.53 23.09
N ARG A 95 8.93 5.32 22.20
CA ARG A 95 9.09 6.73 22.49
C ARG A 95 7.77 7.48 22.52
N GLN A 96 6.70 6.79 22.21
CA GLN A 96 5.39 7.40 22.28
C GLN A 96 5.02 7.73 23.71
N GLY A 97 5.55 6.98 24.61
CA GLY A 97 5.31 7.24 26.04
C GLY A 97 6.06 8.45 26.51
#